data_124d91e45aebd5baee4e6a55dbad4b6f
#
_entry.id   124d91e45aebd5baee4e6a55dbad4b6f
#
_cell.length_a   1.000
_cell.length_b   1.000
_cell.length_c   1.000
_cell.angle_alpha   90.00
_cell.angle_beta   90.00
_cell.angle_gamma   90.00
#
_symmetry.space_group_name_H-M   'P 1'
#
loop_
_entity.id
_entity.type
_entity.pdbx_description
1 polymer ?
#
loop_
_entity_poly.entity_id
_entity_poly.type
_entity_poly.pdbx_seq_one_letter_code
_entity_poly.pdbx_strand_id
1 'polypeptide(L)'
;EFFGEADLNEYYVLQLGLWAFKNPVNGVKVTFTDLKGKNGSIPASALTCFNTEGTDWLGRPIHPEVNVGKGRVQPLWIGIQMPEHAGRGIYRGTVTVSDLSGASQEVNIAINLSDNVLVDKGDGDLWRLSRLRWLNSQYAVNNRPVKPFIPIKVADRTISVLGRSVTAGELGLPASIRSYFTE
;
A
#
# COMPACT_ATOMS: atom_id res chain seq x y z
N GLU A 1 21.52 6.19 -9.29
CA GLU A 1 20.83 5.03 -9.86
C GLU A 1 20.54 4.01 -8.77
N PHE A 2 19.36 3.43 -8.80
CA PHE A 2 18.97 2.31 -7.94
C PHE A 2 18.85 1.05 -8.80
N PHE A 3 19.39 -0.06 -8.33
CA PHE A 3 19.22 -1.36 -8.96
C PHE A 3 18.65 -2.36 -7.94
N GLY A 4 17.58 -3.07 -8.33
CA GLY A 4 16.92 -4.06 -7.49
C GLY A 4 16.55 -5.32 -8.26
N GLU A 5 16.20 -6.37 -7.52
CA GLU A 5 15.70 -7.64 -8.04
C GLU A 5 14.31 -7.89 -7.49
N ALA A 6 13.39 -8.28 -8.33
CA ALA A 6 12.01 -8.55 -7.94
C ALA A 6 11.50 -9.81 -8.64
N ASP A 7 10.48 -10.43 -8.02
CA ASP A 7 9.75 -11.55 -8.58
C ASP A 7 8.42 -11.09 -9.20
N LEU A 8 7.85 -11.88 -10.10
CA LEU A 8 6.49 -11.66 -10.62
C LEU A 8 5.48 -11.67 -9.48
N ASN A 9 4.43 -10.86 -9.59
CA ASN A 9 3.39 -10.65 -8.58
C ASN A 9 3.90 -10.05 -7.27
N GLU A 10 5.18 -9.75 -7.10
CA GLU A 10 5.71 -9.13 -5.91
C GLU A 10 5.17 -7.70 -5.73
N TYR A 11 4.87 -7.32 -4.51
CA TYR A 11 4.82 -5.91 -4.15
C TYR A 11 6.22 -5.49 -3.67
N TYR A 12 7.02 -5.02 -4.61
CA TYR A 12 8.40 -4.64 -4.38
C TYR A 12 8.51 -3.29 -3.67
N VAL A 13 9.35 -3.20 -2.64
CA VAL A 13 9.52 -1.96 -1.88
C VAL A 13 10.98 -1.52 -1.89
N LEU A 14 11.19 -0.25 -2.18
CA LEU A 14 12.49 0.40 -2.09
C LEU A 14 12.41 1.71 -1.31
N GLN A 15 13.55 2.19 -0.85
CA GLN A 15 13.66 3.45 -0.13
C GLN A 15 14.68 4.38 -0.79
N LEU A 16 14.31 5.65 -0.93
CA LEU A 16 15.22 6.73 -1.31
C LEU A 16 15.42 7.67 -0.12
N GLY A 17 16.64 8.12 0.10
CA GLY A 17 16.95 9.13 1.11
C GLY A 17 16.95 10.53 0.53
N LEU A 18 16.01 11.38 0.94
CA LEU A 18 16.00 12.81 0.59
C LEU A 18 16.76 13.60 1.65
N TRP A 19 17.93 14.14 1.30
CA TRP A 19 18.75 14.92 2.20
C TRP A 19 18.65 16.42 1.93
N ALA A 20 18.09 17.16 2.88
CA ALA A 20 17.99 18.61 2.85
C ALA A 20 19.33 19.26 3.30
N PHE A 21 20.39 19.13 2.48
CA PHE A 21 21.78 19.50 2.86
C PHE A 21 21.95 20.98 3.19
N LYS A 22 21.70 21.86 2.22
CA LYS A 22 21.95 23.32 2.37
C LYS A 22 20.75 24.09 2.83
N ASN A 23 19.58 23.77 2.31
CA ASN A 23 18.30 24.45 2.55
C ASN A 23 17.24 23.43 2.94
N PRO A 24 16.17 23.83 3.66
CA PRO A 24 15.01 22.98 3.84
C PRO A 24 14.35 22.67 2.49
N VAL A 25 13.72 21.52 2.37
CA VAL A 25 12.95 21.08 1.21
C VAL A 25 11.48 21.02 1.63
N ASN A 26 10.63 21.82 1.03
CA ASN A 26 9.22 21.95 1.41
C ASN A 26 8.29 21.48 0.32
N GLY A 27 7.18 20.82 0.72
CA GLY A 27 6.15 20.36 -0.19
C GLY A 27 6.69 19.35 -1.19
N VAL A 28 7.38 18.33 -0.70
CA VAL A 28 7.96 17.26 -1.51
C VAL A 28 6.90 16.59 -2.36
N LYS A 29 7.18 16.48 -3.66
CA LYS A 29 6.38 15.70 -4.62
C LYS A 29 7.25 14.61 -5.23
N VAL A 30 6.65 13.44 -5.43
CA VAL A 30 7.30 12.30 -6.08
C VAL A 30 6.48 11.88 -7.27
N THR A 31 7.11 11.77 -8.42
CA THR A 31 6.47 11.30 -9.65
C THR A 31 7.29 10.21 -10.30
N PHE A 32 6.65 9.42 -11.15
CA PHE A 32 7.23 8.24 -11.74
C PHE A 32 7.05 8.23 -13.25
N THR A 33 7.99 7.63 -13.98
CA THR A 33 7.75 7.19 -15.35
C THR A 33 7.38 5.71 -15.36
N ASP A 34 6.83 5.24 -16.47
CA ASP A 34 6.72 3.80 -16.71
C ASP A 34 8.10 3.15 -16.63
N LEU A 35 8.15 1.94 -16.06
CA LEU A 35 9.37 1.12 -16.13
C LEU A 35 9.32 0.30 -17.40
N LYS A 36 10.19 0.62 -18.35
CA LYS A 36 10.25 -0.01 -19.68
C LYS A 36 11.30 -1.11 -19.71
N GLY A 37 10.94 -2.26 -20.20
CA GLY A 37 11.80 -3.41 -20.45
C GLY A 37 11.67 -3.89 -21.89
N LYS A 38 12.58 -4.80 -22.30
CA LYS A 38 12.53 -5.41 -23.64
C LYS A 38 11.20 -6.17 -23.89
N ASN A 39 10.65 -6.75 -22.85
CA ASN A 39 9.49 -7.67 -22.90
C ASN A 39 8.21 -7.05 -22.32
N GLY A 40 8.14 -5.73 -22.21
CA GLY A 40 6.93 -5.06 -21.70
C GLY A 40 7.21 -3.77 -20.95
N SER A 41 6.18 -3.28 -20.26
CA SER A 41 6.24 -2.06 -19.44
C SER A 41 5.43 -2.26 -18.16
N ILE A 42 5.94 -1.72 -17.06
CA ILE A 42 5.20 -1.58 -15.79
C ILE A 42 4.76 -0.12 -15.73
N PRO A 43 3.45 0.17 -15.70
CA PRO A 43 2.96 1.54 -15.78
C PRO A 43 3.31 2.35 -14.53
N ALA A 44 3.48 3.66 -14.66
CA ALA A 44 3.74 4.57 -13.54
C ALA A 44 2.67 4.47 -12.44
N SER A 45 1.42 4.14 -12.80
CA SER A 45 0.33 3.91 -11.84
C SER A 45 0.50 2.68 -10.94
N ALA A 46 1.47 1.81 -11.25
CA ALA A 46 1.84 0.68 -10.39
C ALA A 46 2.82 1.09 -9.28
N LEU A 47 3.33 2.32 -9.31
CA LEU A 47 4.26 2.87 -8.33
C LEU A 47 3.53 3.82 -7.39
N THR A 48 3.90 3.80 -6.12
CA THR A 48 3.30 4.64 -5.05
C THR A 48 4.40 5.12 -4.10
N CYS A 49 4.40 6.40 -3.75
CA CYS A 49 5.22 6.91 -2.66
C CYS A 49 4.36 7.09 -1.41
N PHE A 50 4.51 6.21 -0.42
CA PHE A 50 3.69 6.20 0.81
C PHE A 50 3.84 7.45 1.66
N ASN A 51 4.87 8.27 1.44
CA ASN A 51 5.06 9.53 2.17
C ASN A 51 4.21 10.67 1.61
N THR A 52 3.89 10.64 0.31
CA THR A 52 3.23 11.76 -0.38
C THR A 52 1.82 11.44 -0.87
N GLU A 53 1.44 10.18 -0.85
CA GLU A 53 0.11 9.72 -1.25
C GLU A 53 -0.33 8.50 -0.43
N GLY A 54 -1.63 8.31 -0.33
CA GLY A 54 -2.20 7.20 0.41
C GLY A 54 -3.71 7.18 0.37
N THR A 55 -4.27 6.35 1.24
CA THR A 55 -5.73 6.19 1.38
C THR A 55 -6.09 6.34 2.85
N ASP A 56 -7.13 7.13 3.16
CA ASP A 56 -7.65 7.24 4.52
C ASP A 56 -8.52 6.02 4.90
N TRP A 57 -9.00 6.01 6.12
CA TRP A 57 -9.84 4.93 6.65
C TRP A 57 -11.23 4.79 5.99
N LEU A 58 -11.66 5.78 5.22
CA LEU A 58 -12.85 5.73 4.36
C LEU A 58 -12.54 5.34 2.91
N GLY A 59 -11.29 5.02 2.59
CA GLY A 59 -10.87 4.68 1.23
C GLY A 59 -10.69 5.90 0.31
N ARG A 60 -10.65 7.13 0.85
CA ARG A 60 -10.46 8.35 0.08
C ARG A 60 -8.97 8.63 -0.09
N PRO A 61 -8.55 9.13 -1.26
CA PRO A 61 -7.15 9.50 -1.46
C PRO A 61 -6.74 10.64 -0.52
N ILE A 62 -5.52 10.53 0.03
CA ILE A 62 -4.87 11.56 0.82
C ILE A 62 -3.52 11.90 0.23
N HIS A 63 -3.10 13.15 0.40
CA HIS A 63 -1.80 13.65 -0.05
C HIS A 63 -1.11 14.34 1.13
N PRO A 64 -0.41 13.58 1.99
CA PRO A 64 0.32 14.15 3.13
C PRO A 64 1.39 15.13 2.64
N GLU A 65 1.51 16.28 3.31
CA GLU A 65 2.56 17.23 3.04
C GLU A 65 3.86 16.78 3.70
N VAL A 66 4.93 16.72 2.93
CA VAL A 66 6.27 16.33 3.41
C VAL A 66 7.19 17.52 3.35
N ASN A 67 7.69 17.94 4.52
CA ASN A 67 8.67 19.02 4.67
C ASN A 67 9.91 18.49 5.38
N VAL A 68 11.11 18.78 4.84
CA VAL A 68 12.38 18.28 5.38
C VAL A 68 13.23 19.46 5.82
N GLY A 69 13.48 19.54 7.10
CA GLY A 69 14.31 20.61 7.67
C GLY A 69 15.78 20.52 7.23
N LYS A 70 16.47 21.66 7.14
CA LYS A 70 17.90 21.72 6.82
C LYS A 70 18.73 20.73 7.65
N GLY A 71 19.62 20.00 7.00
CA GLY A 71 20.49 18.99 7.60
C GLY A 71 19.81 17.67 7.94
N ARG A 72 18.52 17.52 7.65
CA ARG A 72 17.75 16.29 7.90
C ARG A 72 17.67 15.42 6.67
N VAL A 73 17.47 14.12 6.91
CA VAL A 73 17.19 13.13 5.87
C VAL A 73 15.77 12.61 6.09
N GLN A 74 14.98 12.58 5.01
CA GLN A 74 13.66 11.98 4.96
C GLN A 74 13.71 10.72 4.10
N PRO A 75 13.40 9.56 4.65
CA PRO A 75 13.20 8.36 3.84
C PRO A 75 11.90 8.49 3.05
N LEU A 76 11.97 8.24 1.75
CA LEU A 76 10.82 8.13 0.85
C LEU A 76 10.63 6.66 0.51
N TRP A 77 9.51 6.11 0.94
CA TRP A 77 9.15 4.72 0.73
C TRP A 77 8.34 4.56 -0.55
N ILE A 78 8.87 3.79 -1.48
CA ILE A 78 8.28 3.57 -2.80
C ILE A 78 7.91 2.11 -2.91
N GLY A 79 6.64 1.84 -3.18
CA GLY A 79 6.12 0.52 -3.51
C GLY A 79 5.89 0.39 -5.01
N ILE A 80 6.15 -0.78 -5.56
CA ILE A 80 5.92 -1.12 -6.97
C ILE A 80 5.16 -2.43 -7.03
N GLN A 81 3.95 -2.42 -7.60
CA GLN A 81 3.23 -3.64 -7.88
C GLN A 81 3.80 -4.28 -9.13
N MET A 82 4.57 -5.35 -8.97
CA MET A 82 5.05 -6.14 -10.10
C MET A 82 3.88 -6.89 -10.75
N PRO A 83 3.86 -6.99 -12.10
CA PRO A 83 2.83 -7.74 -12.81
C PRO A 83 2.93 -9.23 -12.49
N GLU A 84 1.79 -9.93 -12.51
CA GLU A 84 1.75 -11.38 -12.37
C GLU A 84 2.26 -12.09 -13.63
N HIS A 85 2.06 -11.43 -14.79
CA HIS A 85 2.47 -11.94 -16.10
C HIS A 85 3.27 -10.85 -16.84
N ALA A 86 4.58 -11.05 -16.93
CA ALA A 86 5.48 -10.21 -17.72
C ALA A 86 6.71 -11.02 -18.13
N GLY A 87 7.39 -10.59 -19.18
CA GLY A 87 8.65 -11.21 -19.55
C GLY A 87 9.76 -10.84 -18.57
N ARG A 88 10.58 -11.81 -18.17
CA ARG A 88 11.78 -11.55 -17.35
C ARG A 88 12.71 -10.55 -18.00
N GLY A 89 13.47 -9.84 -17.21
CA GLY A 89 14.50 -8.91 -17.68
C GLY A 89 14.52 -7.61 -16.90
N ILE A 90 15.32 -6.66 -17.37
CA ILE A 90 15.51 -5.40 -16.68
C ILE A 90 14.47 -4.38 -17.17
N TYR A 91 13.71 -3.82 -16.24
CA TYR A 91 12.76 -2.74 -16.43
C TYR A 91 13.34 -1.45 -15.87
N ARG A 92 13.40 -0.39 -16.67
CA ARG A 92 14.03 0.89 -16.33
C ARG A 92 13.03 2.03 -16.39
N GLY A 93 13.13 2.94 -15.44
CA GLY A 93 12.37 4.18 -15.39
C GLY A 93 13.02 5.18 -14.44
N THR A 94 12.28 6.23 -14.13
CA THR A 94 12.79 7.36 -13.33
C THR A 94 11.81 7.69 -12.23
N VAL A 95 12.33 7.94 -11.04
CA VAL A 95 11.64 8.61 -9.93
C VAL A 95 12.11 10.05 -9.91
N THR A 96 11.21 11.00 -10.02
CA THR A 96 11.50 12.43 -9.90
C THR A 96 11.00 12.94 -8.56
N VAL A 97 11.90 13.47 -7.75
CA VAL A 97 11.58 14.15 -6.50
C VAL A 97 11.71 15.65 -6.72
N SER A 98 10.66 16.40 -6.45
CA SER A 98 10.63 17.87 -6.60
C SER A 98 10.08 18.55 -5.35
N ASP A 99 10.25 19.86 -5.25
CA ASP A 99 9.74 20.67 -4.15
C ASP A 99 8.99 21.92 -4.64
N LEU A 100 8.45 22.71 -3.70
CA LEU A 100 7.71 23.94 -4.00
C LEU A 100 8.59 25.04 -4.62
N SER A 101 9.93 24.98 -4.49
CA SER A 101 10.83 25.94 -5.11
C SER A 101 11.03 25.69 -6.63
N GLY A 102 10.54 24.56 -7.12
CA GLY A 102 10.77 24.08 -8.48
C GLY A 102 12.08 23.30 -8.64
N ALA A 103 12.84 23.10 -7.57
CA ALA A 103 14.01 22.22 -7.61
C ALA A 103 13.54 20.77 -7.81
N SER A 104 14.26 20.02 -8.62
CA SER A 104 13.95 18.61 -8.88
C SER A 104 15.21 17.78 -9.04
N GLN A 105 15.12 16.51 -8.65
CA GLN A 105 16.17 15.53 -8.82
C GLN A 105 15.59 14.23 -9.35
N GLU A 106 16.19 13.70 -10.39
CA GLU A 106 15.85 12.41 -10.98
C GLU A 106 16.73 11.30 -10.42
N VAL A 107 16.11 10.18 -10.12
CA VAL A 107 16.79 8.92 -9.76
C VAL A 107 16.37 7.84 -10.74
N ASN A 108 17.32 7.36 -11.52
CA ASN A 108 17.09 6.22 -12.39
C ASN A 108 16.93 4.97 -11.55
N ILE A 109 15.88 4.20 -11.82
CA ILE A 109 15.63 2.91 -11.22
C ILE A 109 15.66 1.81 -12.26
N ALA A 110 16.26 0.68 -11.92
CA ALA A 110 16.31 -0.50 -12.74
C ALA A 110 15.96 -1.71 -11.89
N ILE A 111 14.91 -2.44 -12.28
CA ILE A 111 14.46 -3.65 -11.59
C ILE A 111 14.68 -4.84 -12.50
N ASN A 112 15.47 -5.80 -12.05
CA ASN A 112 15.62 -7.09 -12.71
C ASN A 112 14.49 -8.02 -12.28
N LEU A 113 13.52 -8.22 -13.16
CA LEU A 113 12.36 -9.07 -12.93
C LEU A 113 12.69 -10.52 -13.26
N SER A 114 12.51 -11.42 -12.30
CA SER A 114 12.65 -12.87 -12.48
C SER A 114 11.42 -13.48 -13.18
N ASP A 115 11.42 -14.78 -13.39
CA ASP A 115 10.27 -15.57 -13.87
C ASP A 115 9.56 -16.33 -12.74
N ASN A 116 10.03 -16.18 -11.50
CA ASN A 116 9.38 -16.75 -10.32
C ASN A 116 8.14 -15.92 -9.94
N VAL A 117 7.00 -16.57 -9.69
CA VAL A 117 5.75 -15.92 -9.30
C VAL A 117 5.55 -16.08 -7.80
N LEU A 118 5.48 -14.96 -7.08
CA LEU A 118 5.23 -14.98 -5.64
C LEU A 118 3.74 -15.14 -5.32
N VAL A 119 3.45 -16.01 -4.35
CA VAL A 119 2.13 -16.12 -3.73
C VAL A 119 1.92 -14.91 -2.81
N ASP A 120 0.69 -14.39 -2.77
CA ASP A 120 0.29 -13.29 -1.87
C ASP A 120 1.21 -12.06 -1.91
N LYS A 121 1.77 -11.78 -3.08
CA LYS A 121 2.64 -10.61 -3.33
C LYS A 121 3.90 -10.56 -2.46
N GLY A 122 4.29 -11.71 -1.89
CA GLY A 122 5.45 -11.81 -1.00
C GLY A 122 5.15 -11.46 0.46
N ASP A 123 3.89 -11.41 0.89
CA ASP A 123 3.49 -11.09 2.27
C ASP A 123 4.01 -12.12 3.30
N GLY A 124 4.31 -13.35 2.87
CA GLY A 124 4.94 -14.37 3.72
C GLY A 124 6.37 -14.02 4.10
N ASP A 125 7.07 -13.24 3.28
CA ASP A 125 8.47 -12.88 3.43
C ASP A 125 8.61 -11.48 4.02
N LEU A 126 8.72 -11.36 5.35
CA LEU A 126 8.73 -10.07 6.06
C LEU A 126 9.82 -9.10 5.59
N TRP A 127 10.96 -9.63 5.15
CA TRP A 127 12.09 -8.83 4.66
C TRP A 127 11.80 -8.06 3.35
N ARG A 128 10.80 -8.49 2.57
CA ARG A 128 10.37 -7.82 1.33
C ARG A 128 9.62 -6.52 1.58
N LEU A 129 9.08 -6.32 2.80
CA LEU A 129 8.26 -5.17 3.19
C LEU A 129 6.99 -5.00 2.35
N SER A 130 6.55 -6.01 1.61
CA SER A 130 5.39 -5.99 0.71
C SER A 130 4.09 -5.60 1.43
N ARG A 131 4.01 -5.85 2.74
CA ARG A 131 2.86 -5.46 3.59
C ARG A 131 2.69 -3.95 3.73
N LEU A 132 3.65 -3.11 3.34
CA LEU A 132 3.44 -1.66 3.26
C LEU A 132 2.25 -1.28 2.38
N ARG A 133 1.92 -2.09 1.34
CA ARG A 133 0.72 -1.86 0.53
C ARG A 133 -0.59 -1.91 1.34
N TRP A 134 -0.60 -2.55 2.53
CA TRP A 134 -1.78 -2.61 3.38
C TRP A 134 -2.15 -1.24 3.97
N LEU A 135 -1.22 -0.27 4.01
CA LEU A 135 -1.51 1.11 4.40
C LEU A 135 -2.60 1.73 3.51
N ASN A 136 -2.68 1.31 2.25
CA ASN A 136 -3.67 1.77 1.28
C ASN A 136 -4.80 0.76 1.06
N SER A 137 -5.03 -0.16 2.02
CA SER A 137 -6.09 -1.15 1.93
C SER A 137 -7.46 -0.50 1.98
N GLN A 138 -8.34 -0.92 1.06
CA GLN A 138 -9.75 -0.54 1.03
C GLN A 138 -10.68 -1.68 1.49
N TYR A 139 -10.11 -2.72 2.09
CA TYR A 139 -10.92 -3.79 2.67
C TYR A 139 -11.77 -3.24 3.81
N ALA A 140 -13.01 -3.71 3.88
CA ALA A 140 -14.01 -3.28 4.85
C ALA A 140 -14.53 -1.83 4.75
N VAL A 141 -14.08 -1.04 3.79
CA VAL A 141 -14.64 0.31 3.52
C VAL A 141 -16.09 0.22 3.04
N ASN A 142 -16.47 -0.82 2.32
CA ASN A 142 -17.78 -0.98 1.70
C ASN A 142 -18.78 -1.81 2.50
N ASN A 143 -18.52 -2.13 3.78
CA ASN A 143 -19.34 -2.96 4.65
C ASN A 143 -19.72 -4.35 4.09
N ARG A 144 -19.01 -4.85 3.10
CA ARG A 144 -19.21 -6.20 2.55
C ARG A 144 -18.36 -7.19 3.34
N PRO A 145 -18.96 -8.17 4.02
CA PRO A 145 -18.20 -9.19 4.72
C PRO A 145 -17.34 -10.00 3.73
N VAL A 146 -16.10 -10.26 4.12
CA VAL A 146 -15.18 -11.13 3.37
C VAL A 146 -15.48 -12.58 3.74
N LYS A 147 -15.52 -13.49 2.76
CA LYS A 147 -15.68 -14.94 3.05
C LYS A 147 -14.59 -15.43 4.02
N PRO A 148 -14.90 -16.27 5.02
CA PRO A 148 -16.18 -16.99 5.27
C PRO A 148 -17.20 -16.22 6.12
N PHE A 149 -16.95 -14.96 6.44
CA PHE A 149 -17.83 -14.17 7.30
C PHE A 149 -19.17 -13.87 6.61
N ILE A 150 -20.23 -13.79 7.40
CA ILE A 150 -21.57 -13.46 6.95
C ILE A 150 -21.99 -12.09 7.50
N PRO A 151 -22.92 -11.37 6.84
CA PRO A 151 -23.43 -10.09 7.35
C PRO A 151 -24.08 -10.25 8.73
N ILE A 152 -23.94 -9.21 9.54
CA ILE A 152 -24.69 -9.08 10.79
C ILE A 152 -26.17 -9.03 10.43
N LYS A 153 -26.98 -9.82 11.15
CA LYS A 153 -28.44 -9.79 11.04
C LYS A 153 -29.01 -9.10 12.28
N VAL A 154 -29.90 -8.16 12.05
CA VAL A 154 -30.62 -7.46 13.11
C VAL A 154 -32.12 -7.75 12.93
N ALA A 155 -32.75 -8.31 13.95
CA ALA A 155 -34.18 -8.55 14.00
C ALA A 155 -34.69 -8.04 15.34
N ASP A 156 -35.55 -7.03 15.33
CA ASP A 156 -36.02 -6.35 16.53
C ASP A 156 -34.86 -5.90 17.42
N ARG A 157 -34.76 -6.44 18.64
CA ARG A 157 -33.69 -6.16 19.58
C ARG A 157 -32.58 -7.20 19.55
N THR A 158 -32.58 -8.13 18.61
CA THR A 158 -31.58 -9.21 18.52
C THR A 158 -30.61 -9.00 17.38
N ILE A 159 -29.34 -8.99 17.71
CA ILE A 159 -28.22 -8.90 16.77
C ILE A 159 -27.58 -10.28 16.68
N SER A 160 -27.45 -10.83 15.49
CA SER A 160 -26.87 -12.15 15.26
C SER A 160 -25.67 -12.08 14.32
N VAL A 161 -24.58 -12.75 14.68
CA VAL A 161 -23.36 -12.84 13.88
C VAL A 161 -22.59 -14.13 14.22
N LEU A 162 -22.15 -14.87 13.20
CA LEU A 162 -21.23 -16.01 13.32
C LEU A 162 -21.44 -16.89 14.57
N GLY A 163 -22.59 -17.54 14.65
CA GLY A 163 -22.89 -18.44 15.74
C GLY A 163 -23.10 -17.76 17.10
N ARG A 164 -23.34 -16.45 17.11
CA ARG A 164 -23.69 -15.70 18.32
C ARG A 164 -24.92 -14.83 18.09
N SER A 165 -25.73 -14.66 19.16
CA SER A 165 -26.76 -13.64 19.18
C SER A 165 -26.77 -12.88 20.51
N VAL A 166 -27.06 -11.59 20.42
CA VAL A 166 -27.18 -10.68 21.55
C VAL A 166 -28.57 -10.04 21.48
N THR A 167 -29.36 -10.17 22.51
CA THR A 167 -30.63 -9.46 22.62
C THR A 167 -30.45 -8.26 23.55
N ALA A 168 -30.73 -7.05 23.03
CA ALA A 168 -30.64 -5.81 23.80
C ALA A 168 -31.85 -5.65 24.72
N GLY A 169 -31.64 -5.26 25.96
CA GLY A 169 -32.67 -4.84 26.90
C GLY A 169 -33.16 -3.42 26.63
N GLU A 170 -34.07 -2.95 27.48
CA GLU A 170 -34.70 -1.60 27.33
C GLU A 170 -33.67 -0.46 27.46
N LEU A 171 -32.66 -0.66 28.28
CA LEU A 171 -31.60 0.33 28.51
C LEU A 171 -30.44 0.22 27.51
N GLY A 172 -30.56 -0.58 26.42
CA GLY A 172 -29.51 -0.80 25.45
C GLY A 172 -28.38 -1.73 25.89
N LEU A 173 -28.44 -2.25 27.12
CA LEU A 173 -27.52 -3.26 27.62
C LEU A 173 -27.98 -4.67 27.17
N PRO A 174 -27.04 -5.65 27.04
CA PRO A 174 -27.42 -7.02 26.72
C PRO A 174 -28.35 -7.63 27.77
N ALA A 175 -29.56 -8.03 27.36
CA ALA A 175 -30.48 -8.81 28.19
C ALA A 175 -30.13 -10.30 28.13
N SER A 176 -29.63 -10.79 26.97
CA SER A 176 -29.13 -12.15 26.82
C SER A 176 -28.07 -12.23 25.76
N ILE A 177 -27.12 -13.15 25.95
CA ILE A 177 -26.10 -13.51 24.96
C ILE A 177 -26.15 -15.03 24.78
N ARG A 178 -26.28 -15.48 23.54
CA ARG A 178 -26.25 -16.91 23.18
C ARG A 178 -25.10 -17.17 22.23
N SER A 179 -24.34 -18.22 22.50
CA SER A 179 -23.31 -18.75 21.58
C SER A 179 -23.76 -20.11 21.09
N TYR A 180 -23.69 -20.31 19.79
CA TYR A 180 -24.02 -21.59 19.16
C TYR A 180 -22.70 -22.20 18.75
N PHE A 181 -22.39 -23.35 19.30
CA PHE A 181 -21.23 -24.14 18.89
C PHE A 181 -21.73 -25.10 17.82
N THR A 182 -21.09 -25.10 16.66
CA THR A 182 -21.33 -26.13 15.65
C THR A 182 -20.69 -27.40 16.11
N GLU A 183 -21.39 -28.51 15.91
CA GLU A 183 -20.82 -29.84 16.01
C GLU A 183 -19.77 -30.07 14.92
#